data_19b6834b09eb2e3f96aaa88f2a89bbd4
#
_entry.id   19b6834b09eb2e3f96aaa88f2a89bbd4
#
_cell.length_a   1.000
_cell.length_b   1.000
_cell.length_c   1.000
_cell.angle_alpha   90.00
_cell.angle_beta   90.00
_cell.angle_gamma   90.00
#
_symmetry.space_group_name_H-M   'P 1'
#
loop_
_entity.id
_entity.type
_entity.pdbx_description
1 polymer ?
#
loop_
_entity_poly.entity_id
_entity_poly.type
_entity_poly.pdbx_seq_one_letter_code
_entity_poly.pdbx_strand_id
1 'polypeptide(L)' 'MGAFRYYFGFLYIVYQPKKGFWNQDKKKYVYNVMKATLYKNKKCAKDKAKKLGRAHKVLCCRLEEPDWW' A
#
# COMPACT_ATOMS: atom_id res chain seq x y z
N MET A 1 -26.14 -10.55 -2.96
CA MET A 1 -25.40 -10.61 -3.31
C MET A 1 -24.16 -9.95 -3.05
N GLY A 2 -24.07 -8.91 -2.59
CA GLY A 2 -22.85 -8.20 -2.53
C GLY A 2 -22.13 -8.18 -1.23
N ALA A 3 -22.67 -8.77 -0.19
CA ALA A 3 -22.04 -8.61 1.12
C ALA A 3 -20.62 -9.14 1.18
N PHE A 4 -20.38 -10.26 0.57
CA PHE A 4 -19.03 -10.82 0.61
C PHE A 4 -18.06 -10.10 -0.28
N ARG A 5 -18.53 -9.13 -1.03
CA ARG A 5 -17.65 -8.33 -1.82
C ARG A 5 -16.99 -7.25 -1.03
N TYR A 6 -17.53 -6.91 0.11
CA TYR A 6 -16.96 -5.84 0.90
C TYR A 6 -15.67 -6.29 1.53
N TYR A 7 -14.68 -5.47 1.38
CA TYR A 7 -13.40 -5.71 1.98
C TYR A 7 -13.20 -4.69 3.09
N PHE A 8 -13.18 -5.15 4.31
CA PHE A 8 -13.06 -4.28 5.45
C PHE A 8 -11.68 -4.29 6.05
N GLY A 9 -10.70 -4.48 5.25
CA GLY A 9 -9.35 -4.45 5.74
C GLY A 9 -8.68 -3.15 5.45
N PHE A 10 -7.44 -3.08 5.88
CA PHE A 10 -6.56 -1.97 5.57
C PHE A 10 -5.44 -2.51 4.72
N LEU A 11 -5.01 -1.69 3.79
CA LEU A 11 -3.83 -1.99 3.00
C LEU A 11 -2.77 -0.95 3.31
N TYR A 12 -1.52 -1.35 3.13
CA TYR A 12 -0.40 -0.50 3.51
C TYR A 12 0.49 -0.30 2.31
N ILE A 13 0.99 0.91 2.17
CA ILE A 13 1.87 1.30 1.07
C ILE A 13 3.14 1.85 1.68
N VAL A 14 4.28 1.44 1.13
CA VAL A 14 5.57 1.97 1.54
C VAL A 14 5.91 3.13 0.62
N TYR A 15 6.35 4.26 1.18
CA TYR A 15 6.72 5.39 0.36
C TYR A 15 7.87 6.15 0.98
N GLN A 16 8.54 6.90 0.12
CA GLN A 16 9.61 7.78 0.53
C GLN A 16 9.23 9.17 0.03
N PRO A 17 9.10 10.16 0.92
CA PRO A 17 8.57 11.49 0.54
C PRO A 17 9.24 12.14 -0.67
N LYS A 18 10.53 11.90 -0.85
CA LYS A 18 11.25 12.51 -1.96
C LYS A 18 11.27 11.67 -3.23
N LYS A 19 10.94 10.38 -3.12
CA LYS A 19 11.03 9.47 -4.26
C LYS A 19 9.68 8.95 -4.76
N GLY A 20 8.69 8.89 -3.89
CA GLY A 20 7.38 8.40 -4.26
C GLY A 20 7.04 7.08 -3.61
N PHE A 21 6.13 6.35 -4.22
CA PHE A 21 5.61 5.11 -3.67
C PHE A 21 6.39 3.92 -4.20
N TRP A 22 6.62 2.94 -3.32
CA TRP A 22 7.41 1.78 -3.69
C TRP A 22 6.58 0.78 -4.50
N ASN A 23 7.15 0.32 -5.61
CA ASN A 23 6.57 -0.74 -6.42
C ASN A 23 7.52 -1.92 -6.40
N GLN A 24 7.10 -2.99 -5.72
CA GLN A 24 7.94 -4.18 -5.54
C GLN A 24 8.14 -4.96 -6.83
N ASP A 25 7.11 -5.01 -7.66
CA ASP A 25 7.21 -5.75 -8.93
C ASP A 25 8.26 -5.18 -9.85
N LYS A 26 8.31 -3.86 -9.93
CA LYS A 26 9.25 -3.16 -10.78
C LYS A 26 10.51 -2.74 -10.03
N LYS A 27 10.51 -2.91 -8.72
CA LYS A 27 11.62 -2.54 -7.84
C LYS A 27 12.05 -1.09 -8.06
N LYS A 28 11.08 -0.21 -8.12
CA LYS A 28 11.32 1.21 -8.29
C LYS A 28 10.22 2.03 -7.65
N TYR A 29 10.44 3.34 -7.58
CA TYR A 29 9.45 4.24 -7.03
C TYR A 29 8.56 4.77 -8.13
N VAL A 30 7.27 4.91 -7.81
CA VAL A 30 6.28 5.44 -8.75
C VAL A 30 5.58 6.61 -8.10
N TYR A 31 5.11 7.53 -8.91
CA TYR A 31 4.40 8.70 -8.38
C TYR A 31 2.92 8.46 -8.22
N ASN A 32 2.39 7.46 -8.91
CA ASN A 32 0.97 7.16 -8.86
C ASN A 32 0.71 6.13 -7.78
N VAL A 33 -0.05 6.52 -6.75
CA VAL A 33 -0.35 5.64 -5.64
C VAL A 33 -1.09 4.38 -6.11
N MET A 34 -1.83 4.49 -7.20
CA MET A 34 -2.56 3.33 -7.74
C MET A 34 -1.63 2.24 -8.25
N LYS A 35 -0.38 2.60 -8.55
CA LYS A 35 0.59 1.63 -9.04
C LYS A 35 1.54 1.16 -7.95
N ALA A 36 1.34 1.62 -6.73
CA ALA A 36 2.18 1.18 -5.62
C ALA A 36 1.82 -0.24 -5.20
N THR A 37 2.77 -0.94 -4.63
CA THR A 37 2.52 -2.26 -4.09
C THR A 37 1.69 -2.15 -2.82
N LEU A 38 0.64 -2.93 -2.73
CA LEU A 38 -0.24 -2.95 -1.57
C LEU A 38 0.11 -4.12 -0.68
N TYR A 39 0.43 -3.82 0.56
CA TYR A 39 0.73 -4.84 1.56
C TYR A 39 -0.48 -5.03 2.45
N LYS A 40 -0.90 -6.27 2.65
CA LYS A 40 -2.05 -6.57 3.50
C LYS A 40 -1.71 -6.55 4.97
N ASN A 41 -0.46 -6.68 5.29
CA ASN A 41 0.00 -6.78 6.66
C ASN A 41 0.90 -5.59 7.00
N LYS A 42 0.55 -4.89 8.07
CA LYS A 42 1.32 -3.73 8.49
C LYS A 42 2.77 -4.10 8.81
N LYS A 43 2.97 -5.25 9.41
CA LYS A 43 4.31 -5.70 9.76
C LYS A 43 5.17 -5.90 8.51
N CYS A 44 4.58 -6.50 7.47
CA CYS A 44 5.29 -6.69 6.21
C CYS A 44 5.69 -5.35 5.59
N ALA A 45 4.78 -4.39 5.62
CA ALA A 45 5.07 -3.07 5.08
C ALA A 45 6.18 -2.39 5.86
N LYS A 46 6.13 -2.48 7.19
CA LYS A 46 7.17 -1.88 8.03
C LYS A 46 8.51 -2.54 7.81
N ASP A 47 8.54 -3.87 7.69
CA ASP A 47 9.78 -4.59 7.43
C ASP A 47 10.38 -4.15 6.10
N LYS A 48 9.54 -4.00 5.09
CA LYS A 48 10.02 -3.55 3.79
C LYS A 48 10.55 -2.13 3.86
N ALA A 49 9.86 -1.27 4.59
CA ALA A 49 10.31 0.11 4.76
C ALA A 49 11.69 0.16 5.42
N LYS A 50 11.91 -0.70 6.41
CA LYS A 50 13.20 -0.76 7.08
C LYS A 50 14.30 -1.23 6.13
N LYS A 51 13.98 -2.21 5.29
CA LYS A 51 14.95 -2.73 4.33
C LYS A 51 15.33 -1.69 3.29
N LEU A 52 14.39 -0.84 2.92
CA LEU A 52 14.62 0.19 1.93
C LEU A 52 15.36 1.40 2.47
N GLY A 53 15.28 1.64 3.78
CA GLY A 53 15.99 2.75 4.38
C GLY A 53 15.17 3.52 5.38
N ARG A 54 15.85 4.38 6.15
CA ARG A 54 15.22 5.11 7.24
C ARG A 54 14.15 6.11 6.83
N ALA A 55 14.29 6.69 5.66
CA ALA A 55 13.39 7.75 5.22
C ALA A 55 12.04 7.22 4.74
N HIS A 56 11.87 5.91 4.74
CA HIS A 56 10.65 5.31 4.24
C HIS A 56 9.57 5.28 5.31
N LYS A 57 8.36 5.50 4.88
CA LYS A 57 7.20 5.51 5.75
C LYS A 57 6.14 4.56 5.22
N VAL A 58 5.21 4.19 6.10
CA VAL A 58 4.11 3.31 5.75
C VAL A 58 2.83 4.11 5.80
N LEU A 59 2.08 4.09 4.70
CA LEU A 59 0.80 4.75 4.61
C LEU A 59 -0.30 3.71 4.70
N CYS A 60 -1.24 3.91 5.61
CA CYS A 60 -2.37 3.02 5.76
C CYS A 60 -3.49 3.46 4.85
N CYS A 61 -3.96 2.56 4.00
CA CYS A 61 -5.05 2.83 3.09
C CYS A 61 -6.22 1.93 3.43
N ARG A 62 -7.41 2.50 3.41
CA ARG A 62 -8.62 1.75 3.63
C ARG A 62 -9.30 1.53 2.30
N LEU A 63 -9.65 0.27 2.01
CA LEU A 63 -10.39 -0.06 0.80
C LEU A 63 -11.84 -0.34 1.13
N GLU A 64 -12.72 0.25 0.34
CA GLU A 64 -14.13 0.01 0.45
C GLU A 64 -14.71 -0.16 -0.93
N GLU A 65 -15.59 -1.14 -1.09
CA GLU A 65 -16.29 -1.30 -2.34
C GLU A 65 -17.55 -0.45 -2.31
N PRO A 66 -17.91 0.15 -3.44
CA PRO A 66 -19.12 0.98 -3.49
C PRO A 66 -20.38 0.14 -3.29
N ASP A 67 -21.40 0.76 -2.70
CA ASP A 67 -22.65 0.07 -2.49
C ASP A 67 -23.35 -0.28 -3.78
N TRP A 68 -23.16 0.54 -4.81
CA TRP A 68 -23.80 0.29 -6.09
C TRP A 68 -23.11 -0.82 -6.89
N TRP A 69 -22.11 -1.33 -6.39
CA TRP A 69 -21.25 -2.34 -7.03
C TRP A 69 -21.96 -3.70 -7.32
#